data_910eae47b1990861e1d57c744a23d26b
#
_entry.id   910eae47b1990861e1d57c744a23d26b
#
_cell.length_a   1.000
_cell.length_b   1.000
_cell.length_c   1.000
_cell.angle_alpha   90.00
_cell.angle_beta   90.00
_cell.angle_gamma   90.00
#
_symmetry.space_group_name_H-M   'P 1'
#
loop_
_entity.id
_entity.type
_entity.pdbx_description
1 polymer ?
#
loop_
_entity_poly.entity_id
_entity_poly.type
_entity_poly.pdbx_seq_one_letter_code
_entity_poly.pdbx_strand_id
1 'polypeptide(L)'
;MLEIAIGAIIVALIFDFVNGFNDSANSVATVIGTRVLKPIHAVGLSAIMNFVGPFVFGVAVATTIAKGIVQPDDITVYIIIGGLAGAIGWSTLCTYFGLPISNSHSLVGGIMGAGIAGLGFEKLVYGGLTKVFAGIVIAPIGGLIVG
;
A
#
# COMPACT_ATOMS: atom_id res chain seq x y z
N MET A 1 14.29 7.83 -20.63
CA MET A 1 14.37 7.99 -19.16
C MET A 1 13.17 8.76 -18.62
N LEU A 2 12.89 9.98 -19.12
CA LEU A 2 11.75 10.79 -18.66
C LEU A 2 10.40 10.09 -18.90
N GLU A 3 10.19 9.49 -20.04
CA GLU A 3 8.94 8.77 -20.38
C GLU A 3 8.65 7.61 -19.43
N ILE A 4 9.67 6.84 -19.07
CA ILE A 4 9.55 5.72 -18.14
C ILE A 4 9.23 6.23 -16.72
N ALA A 5 9.85 7.33 -16.31
CA ALA A 5 9.55 7.96 -15.03
C ALA A 5 8.11 8.50 -14.98
N ILE A 6 7.64 9.12 -16.05
CA ILE A 6 6.23 9.56 -16.17
C ILE A 6 5.29 8.35 -16.11
N GLY A 7 5.61 7.26 -16.81
CA GLY A 7 4.84 6.02 -16.75
C GLY A 7 4.76 5.46 -15.32
N ALA A 8 5.87 5.45 -14.58
CA ALA A 8 5.89 5.01 -13.20
C ALA A 8 5.01 5.87 -12.28
N ILE A 9 5.03 7.20 -12.47
CA ILE A 9 4.17 8.13 -11.73
C ILE A 9 2.70 7.87 -12.02
N ILE A 10 2.34 7.66 -13.30
CA ILE A 10 0.95 7.35 -13.69
C ILE A 10 0.48 6.05 -13.02
N VAL A 11 1.30 5.00 -13.05
CA VAL A 11 0.96 3.71 -12.41
C VAL A 11 0.85 3.86 -10.89
N ALA A 12 1.72 4.66 -10.26
CA ALA A 12 1.63 4.97 -8.84
C ALA A 12 0.32 5.70 -8.48
N LEU A 13 -0.10 6.69 -9.27
CA LEU A 13 -1.37 7.38 -9.08
C LEU A 13 -2.58 6.46 -9.26
N ILE A 14 -2.52 5.51 -10.20
CA ILE A 14 -3.56 4.48 -10.36
C ILE A 14 -3.60 3.58 -9.12
N PHE A 15 -2.43 3.17 -8.60
CA PHE A 15 -2.38 2.40 -7.36
C PHE A 15 -2.98 3.16 -6.18
N ASP A 16 -2.63 4.43 -6.01
CA ASP A 16 -3.18 5.29 -4.95
C ASP A 16 -4.69 5.45 -5.07
N PHE A 17 -5.21 5.57 -6.31
CA PHE A 17 -6.65 5.61 -6.53
C PHE A 17 -7.33 4.29 -6.12
N VAL A 18 -6.79 3.13 -6.51
CA VAL A 18 -7.32 1.81 -6.14
C VAL A 18 -7.23 1.60 -4.63
N ASN A 19 -6.13 2.02 -4.01
CA ASN A 19 -5.94 1.97 -2.56
C ASN A 19 -7.01 2.83 -1.84
N GLY A 20 -7.17 4.08 -2.25
CA GLY A 20 -8.18 4.98 -1.67
C GLY A 20 -9.60 4.46 -1.86
N PHE A 21 -9.91 3.88 -3.02
CA PHE A 21 -11.21 3.29 -3.31
C PHE A 21 -11.55 2.13 -2.36
N ASN A 22 -10.58 1.26 -2.07
CA ASN A 22 -10.77 0.11 -1.19
C ASN A 22 -10.77 0.51 0.30
N ASP A 23 -9.87 1.41 0.71
CA ASP A 23 -9.64 1.69 2.13
C ASP A 23 -10.49 2.85 2.67
N SER A 24 -11.07 3.69 1.81
CA SER A 24 -11.94 4.79 2.25
C SER A 24 -13.16 4.29 3.04
N ALA A 25 -13.75 3.17 2.63
CA ALA A 25 -14.87 2.57 3.34
C ALA A 25 -14.51 2.19 4.78
N ASN A 26 -13.31 1.64 5.00
CA ASN A 26 -12.84 1.22 6.32
C ASN A 26 -12.67 2.42 7.26
N SER A 27 -12.23 3.56 6.76
CA SER A 27 -12.00 4.76 7.57
C SER A 27 -13.28 5.47 8.02
N VAL A 28 -14.38 5.32 7.27
CA VAL A 28 -15.62 6.06 7.54
C VAL A 28 -16.81 5.18 7.96
N ALA A 29 -16.73 3.85 7.77
CA ALA A 29 -17.85 2.94 7.98
C ALA A 29 -18.44 3.02 9.40
N THR A 30 -17.61 3.05 10.42
CA THR A 30 -18.07 3.13 11.82
C THR A 30 -18.72 4.46 12.13
N VAL A 31 -18.19 5.57 11.65
CA VAL A 31 -18.69 6.92 11.88
C VAL A 31 -20.04 7.14 11.17
N ILE A 32 -20.20 6.57 9.98
CA ILE A 32 -21.45 6.59 9.23
C ILE A 32 -22.46 5.62 9.86
N GLY A 33 -22.03 4.41 10.21
CA GLY A 33 -22.88 3.39 10.81
C GLY A 33 -23.46 3.81 12.16
N THR A 34 -22.68 4.49 12.98
CA THR A 34 -23.12 5.06 14.26
C THR A 34 -23.87 6.39 14.12
N ARG A 35 -23.99 6.93 12.89
CA ARG A 35 -24.68 8.20 12.57
C ARG A 35 -24.09 9.43 13.27
N VAL A 36 -22.81 9.39 13.69
CA VAL A 36 -22.12 10.53 14.29
C VAL A 36 -21.94 11.66 13.26
N LEU A 37 -21.60 11.28 12.02
CA LEU A 37 -21.50 12.22 10.90
C LEU A 37 -22.37 11.77 9.72
N LYS A 38 -22.86 12.73 8.94
CA LYS A 38 -23.46 12.42 7.64
C LYS A 38 -22.39 11.89 6.67
N PRO A 39 -22.74 10.96 5.76
CA PRO A 39 -21.76 10.35 4.84
C PRO A 39 -20.86 11.36 4.12
N ILE A 40 -21.42 12.45 3.60
CA ILE A 40 -20.66 13.47 2.87
C ILE A 40 -19.61 14.17 3.76
N HIS A 41 -19.92 14.41 5.03
CA HIS A 41 -18.98 15.03 5.96
C HIS A 41 -17.88 14.04 6.39
N ALA A 42 -18.24 12.76 6.60
CA ALA A 42 -17.27 11.72 6.95
C ALA A 42 -16.27 11.49 5.82
N VAL A 43 -16.76 11.37 4.58
CA VAL A 43 -15.90 11.20 3.39
C VAL A 43 -15.04 12.45 3.14
N GLY A 44 -15.61 13.65 3.25
CA GLY A 44 -14.88 14.90 3.08
C GLY A 44 -13.76 15.06 4.12
N LEU A 45 -14.04 14.75 5.39
CA LEU A 45 -13.04 14.77 6.45
C LEU A 45 -11.91 13.75 6.20
N SER A 46 -12.28 12.52 5.83
CA SER A 46 -11.30 11.48 5.47
C SER A 46 -10.42 11.91 4.31
N ALA A 47 -10.99 12.47 3.25
CA ALA A 47 -10.23 12.96 2.08
C ALA A 47 -9.23 14.07 2.48
N ILE A 48 -9.66 15.05 3.29
CA ILE A 48 -8.78 16.11 3.78
C ILE A 48 -7.65 15.54 4.62
N MET A 49 -7.95 14.62 5.55
CA MET A 49 -6.94 14.05 6.43
C MET A 49 -5.93 13.17 5.66
N ASN A 50 -6.39 12.39 4.67
CA ASN A 50 -5.51 11.62 3.79
C ASN A 50 -4.61 12.53 2.94
N PHE A 51 -5.12 13.66 2.46
CA PHE A 51 -4.33 14.63 1.71
C PHE A 51 -3.28 15.34 2.59
N VAL A 52 -3.66 15.74 3.79
CA VAL A 52 -2.77 16.49 4.72
C VAL A 52 -1.75 15.57 5.39
N GLY A 53 -2.10 14.28 5.62
CA GLY A 53 -1.29 13.33 6.36
C GLY A 53 0.18 13.26 5.91
N PRO A 54 0.49 13.06 4.63
CA PRO A 54 1.87 12.99 4.14
C PRO A 54 2.69 14.26 4.38
N PHE A 55 2.06 15.43 4.38
CA PHE A 55 2.74 16.71 4.63
C PHE A 55 3.07 16.92 6.11
N VAL A 56 2.26 16.35 7.02
CA VAL A 56 2.45 16.47 8.47
C VAL A 56 3.36 15.36 9.00
N PHE A 57 3.10 14.11 8.62
CA PHE A 57 3.79 12.93 9.15
C PHE A 57 4.94 12.44 8.26
N GLY A 58 5.06 12.96 7.04
CA GLY A 58 6.09 12.59 6.08
C GLY A 58 5.86 11.20 5.45
N VAL A 59 6.88 10.76 4.72
CA VAL A 59 6.84 9.52 3.92
C VAL A 59 7.73 8.40 4.51
N ALA A 60 8.03 8.44 5.81
CA ALA A 60 8.95 7.50 6.46
C ALA A 60 8.54 6.03 6.27
N VAL A 61 7.24 5.72 6.33
CA VAL A 61 6.72 4.35 6.16
C VAL A 61 6.95 3.87 4.73
N ALA A 62 6.62 4.69 3.73
CA ALA A 62 6.84 4.35 2.32
C ALA A 62 8.33 4.07 2.02
N THR A 63 9.23 4.88 2.59
CA THR A 63 10.67 4.69 2.46
C THR A 63 11.13 3.38 3.11
N THR A 64 10.58 3.03 4.27
CA THR A 64 10.92 1.80 4.98
C THR A 64 10.46 0.57 4.19
N ILE A 65 9.27 0.58 3.59
CA ILE A 65 8.77 -0.50 2.75
C ILE A 65 9.66 -0.65 1.51
N ALA A 66 9.92 0.44 0.80
CA ALA A 66 10.71 0.41 -0.43
C ALA A 66 12.13 -0.15 -0.20
N LYS A 67 12.82 0.31 0.86
CA LYS A 67 14.19 -0.12 1.20
C LYS A 67 14.25 -1.48 1.91
N GLY A 68 13.14 -1.98 2.42
CA GLY A 68 13.08 -3.19 3.22
C GLY A 68 12.81 -4.47 2.44
N ILE A 69 12.43 -4.41 1.16
CA ILE A 69 12.01 -5.58 0.38
C ILE A 69 13.08 -6.01 -0.62
N VAL A 70 13.63 -5.07 -1.37
CA VAL A 70 14.70 -5.28 -2.36
C VAL A 70 15.87 -4.39 -1.99
N GLN A 71 17.11 -4.81 -2.30
CA GLN A 71 18.28 -3.98 -2.05
C GLN A 71 18.16 -2.64 -2.78
N PRO A 72 18.35 -1.49 -2.10
CA PRO A 72 18.09 -0.17 -2.67
C PRO A 72 18.85 0.11 -3.97
N ASP A 73 20.09 -0.40 -4.08
CA ASP A 73 20.95 -0.21 -5.24
C ASP A 73 20.49 -0.99 -6.48
N ASP A 74 19.68 -2.03 -6.28
CA ASP A 74 19.15 -2.89 -7.34
C ASP A 74 17.72 -2.50 -7.77
N ILE A 75 17.09 -1.54 -7.07
CA ILE A 75 15.72 -1.10 -7.40
C ILE A 75 15.74 -0.30 -8.71
N THR A 76 15.12 -0.84 -9.73
CA THR A 76 14.91 -0.18 -11.01
C THR A 76 13.46 0.33 -11.13
N VAL A 77 13.25 1.30 -12.03
CA VAL A 77 11.91 1.81 -12.34
C VAL A 77 10.98 0.69 -12.85
N TYR A 78 11.54 -0.30 -13.54
CA TYR A 78 10.78 -1.47 -14.03
C TYR A 78 10.27 -2.35 -12.90
N ILE A 79 11.05 -2.55 -11.83
CA ILE A 79 10.63 -3.30 -10.63
C ILE A 79 9.49 -2.54 -9.93
N ILE A 80 9.60 -1.21 -9.85
CA ILE A 80 8.55 -0.38 -9.26
C ILE A 80 7.25 -0.50 -10.07
N ILE A 81 7.31 -0.34 -11.39
CA ILE A 81 6.14 -0.46 -12.27
C ILE A 81 5.55 -1.86 -12.18
N GLY A 82 6.38 -2.92 -12.25
CA GLY A 82 5.92 -4.30 -12.14
C GLY A 82 5.28 -4.60 -10.79
N GLY A 83 5.86 -4.10 -9.71
CA GLY A 83 5.33 -4.25 -8.35
C GLY A 83 3.98 -3.56 -8.17
N LEU A 84 3.88 -2.31 -8.64
CA LEU A 84 2.62 -1.56 -8.61
C LEU A 84 1.55 -2.21 -9.50
N ALA A 85 1.88 -2.64 -10.71
CA ALA A 85 0.95 -3.32 -11.61
C ALA A 85 0.44 -4.63 -11.00
N GLY A 86 1.31 -5.42 -10.38
CA GLY A 86 0.93 -6.62 -9.65
C GLY A 86 0.01 -6.33 -8.47
N ALA A 87 0.30 -5.29 -7.69
CA ALA A 87 -0.53 -4.86 -6.57
C ALA A 87 -1.92 -4.37 -7.05
N ILE A 88 -1.98 -3.56 -8.11
CA ILE A 88 -3.23 -3.08 -8.71
C ILE A 88 -4.06 -4.27 -9.20
N GLY A 89 -3.44 -5.19 -9.97
CA GLY A 89 -4.11 -6.36 -10.51
C GLY A 89 -4.70 -7.23 -9.41
N TRP A 90 -3.92 -7.54 -8.37
CA TRP A 90 -4.37 -8.32 -7.23
C TRP A 90 -5.48 -7.62 -6.45
N SER A 91 -5.31 -6.32 -6.14
CA SER A 91 -6.31 -5.53 -5.42
C SER A 91 -7.63 -5.46 -6.17
N THR A 92 -7.58 -5.19 -7.47
CA THR A 92 -8.77 -5.13 -8.33
C THR A 92 -9.48 -6.47 -8.42
N LEU A 93 -8.71 -7.57 -8.56
CA LEU A 93 -9.25 -8.92 -8.60
C LEU A 93 -9.99 -9.27 -7.30
N CYS A 94 -9.36 -9.03 -6.15
CA CYS A 94 -9.96 -9.30 -4.85
C CYS A 94 -11.21 -8.45 -4.62
N THR A 95 -11.18 -7.17 -5.00
CA THR A 95 -12.34 -6.28 -4.90
C THR A 95 -13.50 -6.78 -5.77
N TYR A 96 -13.21 -7.22 -7.00
CA TYR A 96 -14.22 -7.77 -7.90
C TYR A 96 -14.91 -9.02 -7.32
N PHE A 97 -14.16 -9.90 -6.66
CA PHE A 97 -14.69 -11.10 -6.02
C PHE A 97 -15.21 -10.87 -4.59
N GLY A 98 -15.18 -9.64 -4.07
CA GLY A 98 -15.60 -9.33 -2.71
C GLY A 98 -14.73 -9.96 -1.63
N LEU A 99 -13.46 -10.25 -1.94
CA LEU A 99 -12.50 -10.81 -0.99
C LEU A 99 -11.89 -9.68 -0.14
N PRO A 100 -11.73 -9.89 1.18
CA PRO A 100 -11.05 -8.92 2.03
C PRO A 100 -9.59 -8.77 1.59
N ILE A 101 -9.13 -7.54 1.45
CA ILE A 101 -7.80 -7.23 0.95
C ILE A 101 -7.11 -6.17 1.81
N SER A 102 -5.79 -6.24 1.85
CA SER A 102 -4.91 -5.18 2.32
C SER A 102 -4.05 -4.68 1.15
N ASN A 103 -4.26 -3.45 0.73
CA ASN A 103 -3.50 -2.85 -0.37
C ASN A 103 -2.02 -2.71 -0.03
N SER A 104 -1.66 -2.46 1.24
CA SER A 104 -0.27 -2.44 1.69
C SER A 104 0.41 -3.80 1.53
N HIS A 105 -0.27 -4.89 1.88
CA HIS A 105 0.27 -6.25 1.67
C HIS A 105 0.36 -6.61 0.19
N SER A 106 -0.60 -6.15 -0.62
CA SER A 106 -0.57 -6.32 -2.08
C SER A 106 0.63 -5.61 -2.69
N LEU A 107 0.96 -4.40 -2.20
CA LEU A 107 2.14 -3.65 -2.63
C LEU A 107 3.44 -4.38 -2.25
N VAL A 108 3.55 -4.86 -1.02
CA VAL A 108 4.70 -5.66 -0.56
C VAL A 108 4.88 -6.90 -1.43
N GLY A 109 3.80 -7.65 -1.66
CA GLY A 109 3.81 -8.84 -2.51
C GLY A 109 4.17 -8.52 -3.97
N GLY A 110 3.63 -7.43 -4.50
CA GLY A 110 3.92 -6.96 -5.85
C GLY A 110 5.39 -6.61 -6.04
N ILE A 111 5.97 -5.80 -5.14
CA ILE A 111 7.39 -5.41 -5.19
C ILE A 111 8.30 -6.64 -5.01
N MET A 112 7.95 -7.53 -4.08
CA MET A 112 8.67 -8.78 -3.87
C MET A 112 8.65 -9.66 -5.11
N GLY A 113 7.46 -9.85 -5.71
CA GLY A 113 7.31 -10.63 -6.94
C GLY A 113 8.08 -10.05 -8.12
N ALA A 114 8.00 -8.74 -8.33
CA ALA A 114 8.76 -8.04 -9.37
C ALA A 114 10.28 -8.10 -9.13
N GLY A 115 10.71 -7.99 -7.87
CA GLY A 115 12.11 -8.15 -7.48
C GLY A 115 12.63 -9.56 -7.76
N ILE A 116 11.87 -10.60 -7.39
CA ILE A 116 12.23 -11.99 -7.67
C ILE A 116 12.32 -12.24 -9.18
N ALA A 117 11.35 -11.78 -9.94
CA ALA A 117 11.30 -11.97 -11.39
C ALA A 117 12.43 -11.25 -12.14
N GLY A 118 12.82 -10.05 -11.67
CA GLY A 118 13.84 -9.24 -12.32
C GLY A 118 15.27 -9.48 -11.84
N LEU A 119 15.45 -9.85 -10.57
CA LEU A 119 16.78 -9.91 -9.92
C LEU A 119 17.09 -11.27 -9.28
N GLY A 120 16.09 -12.12 -9.10
CA GLY A 120 16.22 -13.38 -8.37
C GLY A 120 16.02 -13.25 -6.85
N PHE A 121 15.94 -14.39 -6.19
CA PHE A 121 15.69 -14.48 -4.74
C PHE A 121 16.85 -13.90 -3.89
N GLU A 122 18.06 -13.93 -4.41
CA GLU A 122 19.28 -13.52 -3.68
C GLU A 122 19.31 -12.01 -3.37
N LYS A 123 18.55 -11.22 -4.13
CA LYS A 123 18.50 -9.76 -3.98
C LYS A 123 17.41 -9.26 -3.03
N LEU A 124 16.68 -10.17 -2.42
CA LEU A 124 15.69 -9.83 -1.40
C LEU A 124 16.36 -9.49 -0.06
N VAL A 125 15.84 -8.48 0.60
CA VAL A 125 16.28 -8.08 1.95
C VAL A 125 15.51 -8.87 2.99
N TYR A 126 16.01 -10.04 3.36
CA TYR A 126 15.32 -10.93 4.31
C TYR A 126 15.04 -10.28 5.66
N GLY A 127 15.95 -9.41 6.17
CA GLY A 127 15.73 -8.66 7.40
C GLY A 127 14.59 -7.65 7.33
N GLY A 128 14.29 -7.11 6.15
CA GLY A 128 13.13 -6.26 5.91
C GLY A 128 11.85 -7.07 5.81
N LEU A 129 11.90 -8.19 5.08
CA LEU A 129 10.76 -9.11 4.95
C LEU A 129 10.31 -9.65 6.31
N THR A 130 11.23 -10.08 7.18
CA THR A 130 10.89 -10.54 8.53
C THR A 130 10.20 -9.46 9.37
N LYS A 131 10.62 -8.19 9.26
CA LYS A 131 9.94 -7.07 9.92
C LYS A 131 8.52 -6.85 9.40
N VAL A 132 8.33 -6.95 8.08
CA VAL A 132 7.00 -6.84 7.46
C VAL A 132 6.10 -7.98 7.95
N PHE A 133 6.55 -9.24 7.89
CA PHE A 133 5.79 -10.38 8.35
C PHE A 133 5.50 -10.32 9.86
N ALA A 134 6.47 -9.90 10.67
CA ALA A 134 6.25 -9.67 12.10
C ALA A 134 5.17 -8.59 12.33
N GLY A 135 5.20 -7.50 11.58
CA GLY A 135 4.20 -6.43 11.64
C GLY A 135 2.79 -6.94 11.31
N ILE A 136 2.66 -7.79 10.29
CA ILE A 136 1.38 -8.41 9.89
C ILE A 136 0.74 -9.20 11.04
N VAL A 137 1.57 -9.88 11.86
CA VAL A 137 1.09 -10.68 12.99
C VAL A 137 0.90 -9.83 14.24
N ILE A 138 1.86 -8.97 14.56
CA ILE A 138 1.87 -8.18 15.80
C ILE A 138 0.80 -7.10 15.80
N ALA A 139 0.56 -6.44 14.66
CA ALA A 139 -0.39 -5.32 14.61
C ALA A 139 -1.84 -5.73 14.94
N PRO A 140 -2.42 -6.82 14.37
CA PRO A 140 -3.76 -7.27 14.75
C PRO A 140 -3.85 -7.73 16.21
N ILE A 141 -2.81 -8.42 16.71
CA ILE A 141 -2.77 -8.85 18.12
C ILE A 141 -2.70 -7.65 19.06
N GLY A 142 -1.85 -6.67 18.73
CA GLY A 142 -1.76 -5.42 19.48
C GLY A 142 -3.08 -4.65 19.47
N GLY A 143 -3.74 -4.55 18.33
CA GLY A 143 -5.05 -3.93 18.20
C GLY A 143 -6.13 -4.64 19.04
N LEU A 144 -6.11 -5.97 19.09
CA LEU A 144 -7.04 -6.76 19.90
C LEU A 144 -6.84 -6.55 21.40
N ILE A 145 -5.59 -6.31 21.84
CA ILE A 145 -5.27 -6.14 23.28
C ILE A 145 -5.58 -4.71 23.76
N VAL A 146 -5.36 -3.73 22.89
CA VAL A 146 -5.46 -2.29 23.25
C VAL A 146 -6.84 -1.71 22.94
N GLY A 147 -7.53 -2.23 21.93
CA GLY A 147 -8.87 -1.78 21.49
C GLY A 147 -9.97 -2.54 22.14
#